data_be7180ad21d0ed1265169490395717f5
#
_entry.id   be7180ad21d0ed1265169490395717f5
#
_cell.length_a   1.000
_cell.length_b   1.000
_cell.length_c   1.000
_cell.angle_alpha   90.00
_cell.angle_beta   90.00
_cell.angle_gamma   90.00
#
_symmetry.space_group_name_H-M   'P 1'
#
loop_
_entity.id
_entity.type
_entity.pdbx_description
1 polymer ?
#
loop_
_entity_poly.entity_id
_entity_poly.type
_entity_poly.pdbx_seq_one_letter_code
_entity_poly.pdbx_strand_id
1 'polypeptide(L)'
;MVKTGGNYAAAMGPTLAARKAYNVDQVLFCPDGSVQETGAANFLLIRDKHIVTRSLDSTFLHGVTRDSLLTMARDMGFKVEERVFDVAEMFDWVKNGEAALSGTAAVLAGIGTLVHRNGEHKVGTGEIGPITQKLRAALVAIQNGQAEDRYGWTRKV
;
A
#
# COMPACT_ATOMS: atom_id res chain seq x y z
N MET A 1 13.93 -4.88 12.49
CA MET A 1 13.34 -3.52 12.65
C MET A 1 12.18 -3.61 13.62
N VAL A 2 12.04 -2.67 14.54
CA VAL A 2 10.99 -2.68 15.58
C VAL A 2 9.99 -1.55 15.30
N LYS A 3 8.69 -1.86 15.40
CA LYS A 3 7.61 -0.88 15.29
C LYS A 3 7.51 -0.11 16.63
N THR A 4 8.22 1.01 16.71
CA THR A 4 8.23 1.84 17.93
C THR A 4 7.25 3.00 17.83
N GLY A 5 6.54 3.33 18.91
CA GLY A 5 5.60 4.45 18.94
C GLY A 5 6.23 5.80 18.60
N GLY A 6 7.50 6.01 18.97
CA GLY A 6 8.23 7.24 18.69
C GLY A 6 8.36 7.58 17.20
N ASN A 7 8.46 6.57 16.33
CA ASN A 7 8.54 6.79 14.88
C ASN A 7 7.26 7.40 14.30
N TYR A 8 6.12 7.16 14.93
CA TYR A 8 4.83 7.72 14.50
C TYR A 8 4.65 9.18 14.89
N ALA A 9 5.31 9.63 15.95
CA ALA A 9 5.22 11.01 16.43
C ALA A 9 5.73 12.00 15.36
N ALA A 10 6.81 11.67 14.67
CA ALA A 10 7.37 12.52 13.60
C ALA A 10 6.39 12.70 12.42
N ALA A 11 5.63 11.68 12.09
CA ALA A 11 4.67 11.72 10.98
C ALA A 11 3.32 12.37 11.37
N MET A 12 3.01 12.48 12.66
CA MET A 12 1.70 12.93 13.15
C MET A 12 1.41 14.38 12.78
N GLY A 13 2.33 15.29 13.04
CA GLY A 13 2.14 16.72 12.76
C GLY A 13 1.86 16.98 11.27
N PRO A 14 2.73 16.58 10.36
CA PRO A 14 2.49 16.69 8.92
C PRO A 14 1.19 16.02 8.45
N THR A 15 0.86 14.84 8.98
CA THR A 15 -0.37 14.12 8.64
C THR A 15 -1.60 14.91 9.04
N LEU A 16 -1.67 15.40 10.27
CA LEU A 16 -2.82 16.20 10.75
C LEU A 16 -2.96 17.50 9.98
N ALA A 17 -1.86 18.19 9.69
CA ALA A 17 -1.87 19.42 8.90
C ALA A 17 -2.40 19.18 7.47
N ALA A 18 -1.92 18.13 6.78
CA ALA A 18 -2.36 17.81 5.43
C ALA A 18 -3.82 17.33 5.40
N ARG A 19 -4.25 16.50 6.35
CA ARG A 19 -5.66 16.08 6.48
C ARG A 19 -6.60 17.28 6.62
N LYS A 20 -6.22 18.25 7.45
CA LYS A 20 -7.01 19.47 7.65
C LYS A 20 -7.05 20.36 6.39
N ALA A 21 -5.90 20.49 5.70
CA ALA A 21 -5.78 21.37 4.54
C ALA A 21 -6.44 20.82 3.28
N TYR A 22 -6.40 19.49 3.08
CA TYR A 22 -6.81 18.83 1.83
C TYR A 22 -7.97 17.86 1.99
N ASN A 23 -8.52 17.68 3.19
CA ASN A 23 -9.59 16.71 3.48
C ASN A 23 -9.27 15.30 2.99
N VAL A 24 -8.09 14.81 3.31
CA VAL A 24 -7.58 13.48 2.91
C VAL A 24 -7.52 12.52 4.09
N ASP A 25 -7.61 11.21 3.82
CA ASP A 25 -7.57 10.16 4.85
C ASP A 25 -6.15 9.87 5.33
N GLN A 26 -5.18 9.86 4.42
CA GLN A 26 -3.78 9.49 4.66
C GLN A 26 -2.82 10.45 3.96
N VAL A 27 -1.59 10.46 4.39
CA VAL A 27 -0.49 11.19 3.75
C VAL A 27 0.57 10.21 3.29
N LEU A 28 0.85 10.21 2.00
CA LEU A 28 1.96 9.49 1.40
C LEU A 28 3.21 10.36 1.46
N PHE A 29 4.25 9.88 2.13
CA PHE A 29 5.50 10.62 2.26
C PHE A 29 6.38 10.40 1.03
N CYS A 30 6.86 11.50 0.47
CA CYS A 30 7.67 11.48 -0.75
C CYS A 30 8.86 12.44 -0.61
N PRO A 31 9.82 12.18 0.32
CA PRO A 31 10.98 13.05 0.48
C PRO A 31 11.79 13.07 -0.84
N ASP A 32 12.19 14.27 -1.24
CA ASP A 32 12.99 14.52 -2.47
C ASP A 32 12.37 13.88 -3.73
N GLY A 33 11.03 13.74 -3.75
CA GLY A 33 10.29 13.13 -4.85
C GLY A 33 10.30 11.59 -4.87
N SER A 34 10.99 10.94 -3.96
CA SER A 34 11.01 9.47 -3.83
C SER A 34 9.78 8.99 -3.06
N VAL A 35 8.93 8.16 -3.69
CA VAL A 35 7.75 7.61 -3.05
C VAL A 35 8.14 6.65 -1.94
N GLN A 36 7.58 6.85 -0.76
CA GLN A 36 7.79 6.01 0.41
C GLN A 36 6.49 5.30 0.84
N GLU A 37 6.11 5.47 2.09
CA GLU A 37 4.89 4.89 2.68
C GLU A 37 4.05 5.98 3.37
N THR A 38 2.88 5.62 3.86
CA THR A 38 2.12 6.49 4.75
C THR A 38 2.61 6.32 6.19
N GLY A 39 2.12 7.16 7.10
CA GLY A 39 2.40 7.02 8.53
C GLY A 39 1.89 5.71 9.16
N ALA A 40 1.14 4.87 8.44
CA ALA A 40 0.50 3.67 9.00
C ALA A 40 0.46 2.45 8.05
N ALA A 41 0.83 2.59 6.78
CA ALA A 41 0.67 1.55 5.77
C ALA A 41 1.72 1.63 4.66
N ASN A 42 2.13 0.48 4.14
CA ASN A 42 2.99 0.41 2.96
C ASN A 42 2.19 0.69 1.69
N PHE A 43 2.81 1.33 0.72
CA PHE A 43 2.19 1.75 -0.54
C PHE A 43 2.53 0.78 -1.68
N LEU A 44 1.54 0.45 -2.51
CA LEU A 44 1.66 -0.42 -3.67
C LEU A 44 1.05 0.24 -4.90
N LEU A 45 1.70 0.10 -6.04
CA LEU A 45 1.17 0.37 -7.38
C LEU A 45 0.87 -0.95 -8.07
N ILE A 46 -0.27 -1.03 -8.77
CA ILE A 46 -0.74 -2.24 -9.44
C ILE A 46 -1.21 -1.86 -10.84
N ARG A 47 -0.67 -2.52 -11.86
CA ARG A 47 -1.15 -2.35 -13.25
C ARG A 47 -1.06 -3.69 -13.97
N ASP A 48 -2.17 -4.17 -14.52
CA ASP A 48 -2.26 -5.50 -15.11
C ASP A 48 -1.85 -6.60 -14.11
N LYS A 49 -0.90 -7.45 -14.48
CA LYS A 49 -0.29 -8.46 -13.60
C LYS A 49 1.06 -8.01 -13.02
N HIS A 50 1.24 -6.73 -12.78
CA HIS A 50 2.48 -6.18 -12.28
C HIS A 50 2.22 -5.33 -11.02
N ILE A 51 2.97 -5.60 -9.97
CA ILE A 51 2.94 -4.87 -8.70
C ILE A 51 4.31 -4.25 -8.47
N VAL A 52 4.32 -2.96 -8.17
CA VAL A 52 5.53 -2.23 -7.75
C VAL A 52 5.31 -1.68 -6.35
N THR A 53 6.28 -1.87 -5.49
CA THR A 53 6.32 -1.27 -4.16
C THR A 53 7.75 -0.87 -3.83
N ARG A 54 7.91 0.01 -2.85
CA ARG A 54 9.24 0.44 -2.43
C ARG A 54 10.04 -0.72 -1.87
N SER A 55 11.33 -0.83 -2.26
CA SER A 55 12.28 -1.73 -1.62
C SER A 55 12.46 -1.37 -0.15
N LEU A 56 12.53 -2.37 0.69
CA LEU A 56 12.68 -2.17 2.13
C LEU A 56 14.10 -1.70 2.47
N ASP A 57 14.17 -0.71 3.35
CA ASP A 57 15.41 -0.22 3.96
C ASP A 57 15.15 0.15 5.43
N SER A 58 16.04 0.88 6.07
CA SER A 58 15.91 1.27 7.48
C SER A 58 14.83 2.32 7.73
N THR A 59 14.28 2.96 6.70
CA THR A 59 13.27 4.03 6.79
C THR A 59 11.83 3.51 6.70
N PHE A 60 11.63 2.22 6.39
CA PHE A 60 10.31 1.61 6.20
C PHE A 60 10.00 0.58 7.27
N LEU A 61 8.72 0.47 7.62
CA LEU A 61 8.27 -0.70 8.34
C LEU A 61 8.19 -1.90 7.38
N HIS A 62 8.87 -3.01 7.76
CA HIS A 62 8.75 -4.29 7.06
C HIS A 62 7.40 -4.92 7.41
N GLY A 63 6.34 -4.48 6.73
CA GLY A 63 4.97 -4.88 7.05
C GLY A 63 4.71 -6.35 6.76
N VAL A 64 4.26 -7.10 7.77
CA VAL A 64 3.89 -8.52 7.63
C VAL A 64 2.76 -8.67 6.60
N THR A 65 1.75 -7.81 6.66
CA THR A 65 0.67 -7.82 5.66
C THR A 65 1.18 -7.56 4.24
N ARG A 66 2.13 -6.64 4.09
CA ARG A 66 2.79 -6.39 2.80
C ARG A 66 3.49 -7.65 2.30
N ASP A 67 4.28 -8.29 3.13
CA ASP A 67 5.03 -9.51 2.79
C ASP A 67 4.08 -10.64 2.36
N SER A 68 3.01 -10.87 3.14
CA SER A 68 1.98 -11.86 2.81
C SER A 68 1.31 -11.57 1.46
N LEU A 69 0.94 -10.31 1.20
CA LEU A 69 0.32 -9.90 -0.07
C LEU A 69 1.26 -10.11 -1.26
N LEU A 70 2.54 -9.73 -1.13
CA LEU A 70 3.51 -9.89 -2.22
C LEU A 70 3.83 -11.37 -2.49
N THR A 71 3.94 -12.19 -1.44
CA THR A 71 4.13 -13.64 -1.56
C THR A 71 2.95 -14.27 -2.31
N MET A 72 1.74 -13.99 -1.85
CA MET A 72 0.52 -14.49 -2.49
C MET A 72 0.37 -13.99 -3.94
N ALA A 73 0.70 -12.74 -4.21
CA ALA A 73 0.65 -12.19 -5.56
C ALA A 73 1.61 -12.90 -6.51
N ARG A 74 2.83 -13.22 -6.07
CA ARG A 74 3.79 -14.00 -6.88
C ARG A 74 3.21 -15.38 -7.25
N ASP A 75 2.60 -16.06 -6.29
CA ASP A 75 1.95 -17.35 -6.50
C ASP A 75 0.73 -17.28 -7.44
N MET A 76 0.07 -16.13 -7.47
CA MET A 76 -1.02 -15.85 -8.40
C MET A 76 -0.54 -15.40 -9.79
N GLY A 77 0.77 -15.44 -10.04
CA GLY A 77 1.40 -15.13 -11.32
C GLY A 77 1.58 -13.63 -11.60
N PHE A 78 1.60 -12.80 -10.54
CA PHE A 78 1.97 -11.40 -10.69
C PHE A 78 3.49 -11.24 -10.74
N LYS A 79 3.97 -10.36 -11.60
CA LYS A 79 5.33 -9.82 -11.50
C LYS A 79 5.35 -8.84 -10.32
N VAL A 80 6.23 -9.06 -9.35
CA VAL A 80 6.37 -8.19 -8.18
C VAL A 80 7.77 -7.59 -8.18
N GLU A 81 7.84 -6.26 -8.24
CA GLU A 81 9.07 -5.49 -8.15
C GLU A 81 9.12 -4.69 -6.84
N GLU A 82 10.20 -4.88 -6.11
CA GLU A 82 10.51 -4.13 -4.90
C GLU A 82 11.68 -3.20 -5.22
N ARG A 83 11.40 -1.94 -5.52
CA ARG A 83 12.39 -0.97 -5.99
C ARG A 83 12.06 0.46 -5.60
N VAL A 84 13.03 1.35 -5.78
CA VAL A 84 12.81 2.80 -5.70
C VAL A 84 12.01 3.25 -6.93
N PHE A 85 11.09 4.17 -6.73
CA PHE A 85 10.38 4.90 -7.78
C PHE A 85 9.99 6.29 -7.27
N ASP A 86 9.74 7.19 -8.19
CA ASP A 86 9.45 8.59 -7.89
C ASP A 86 7.97 8.94 -8.09
N VAL A 87 7.62 10.16 -7.71
CA VAL A 87 6.27 10.71 -7.84
C VAL A 87 5.82 10.81 -9.30
N ALA A 88 6.72 11.07 -10.24
CA ALA A 88 6.37 11.17 -11.66
C ALA A 88 5.96 9.80 -12.21
N GLU A 89 6.72 8.77 -11.89
CA GLU A 89 6.40 7.39 -12.22
C GLU A 89 5.08 6.96 -11.55
N MET A 90 4.90 7.28 -10.27
CA MET A 90 3.65 6.98 -9.55
C MET A 90 2.43 7.57 -10.30
N PHE A 91 2.49 8.83 -10.68
CA PHE A 91 1.38 9.47 -11.40
C PHE A 91 1.16 8.87 -12.79
N ASP A 92 2.19 8.38 -13.46
CA ASP A 92 2.01 7.65 -14.73
C ASP A 92 1.31 6.30 -14.51
N TRP A 93 1.72 5.56 -13.49
CA TRP A 93 1.11 4.27 -13.16
C TRP A 93 -0.39 4.38 -12.84
N VAL A 94 -0.78 5.36 -12.04
CA VAL A 94 -2.17 5.48 -11.58
C VAL A 94 -3.15 5.95 -12.63
N LYS A 95 -2.70 6.46 -13.77
CA LYS A 95 -3.60 6.82 -14.89
C LYS A 95 -4.46 5.64 -15.38
N ASN A 96 -3.84 4.45 -15.48
CA ASN A 96 -4.45 3.23 -16.02
C ASN A 96 -4.23 2.02 -15.08
N GLY A 97 -3.92 2.27 -13.82
CA GLY A 97 -3.62 1.26 -12.82
C GLY A 97 -4.39 1.49 -11.53
N GLU A 98 -3.99 0.75 -10.51
CA GLU A 98 -4.51 0.82 -9.16
C GLU A 98 -3.40 1.26 -8.22
N ALA A 99 -3.76 1.91 -7.13
CA ALA A 99 -2.87 2.14 -5.99
C ALA A 99 -3.55 1.65 -4.73
N ALA A 100 -2.76 1.10 -3.81
CA ALA A 100 -3.29 0.53 -2.58
C ALA A 100 -2.34 0.72 -1.39
N LEU A 101 -2.92 0.67 -0.20
CA LEU A 101 -2.25 0.71 1.09
C LEU A 101 -2.39 -0.63 1.80
N SER A 102 -1.28 -1.24 2.20
CA SER A 102 -1.29 -2.47 2.98
C SER A 102 -0.94 -2.22 4.45
N GLY A 103 -1.74 -2.79 5.34
CA GLY A 103 -1.53 -2.69 6.78
C GLY A 103 -2.47 -3.61 7.55
N THR A 104 -2.18 -3.88 8.82
CA THR A 104 -2.91 -4.86 9.62
C THR A 104 -4.42 -4.60 9.69
N ALA A 105 -4.84 -3.35 9.91
CA ALA A 105 -6.25 -3.02 10.09
C ALA A 105 -7.06 -3.09 8.78
N ALA A 106 -6.52 -2.55 7.70
CA ALA A 106 -7.21 -2.48 6.41
C ALA A 106 -6.96 -3.71 5.53
N VAL A 107 -5.99 -4.54 5.88
CA VAL A 107 -5.43 -5.61 5.04
C VAL A 107 -4.85 -5.03 3.75
N LEU A 108 -5.71 -4.62 2.83
CA LEU A 108 -5.38 -3.90 1.61
C LEU A 108 -6.53 -2.94 1.27
N ALA A 109 -6.25 -1.64 1.28
CA ALA A 109 -7.21 -0.59 0.97
C ALA A 109 -6.84 0.07 -0.36
N GLY A 110 -7.77 0.15 -1.29
CA GLY A 110 -7.59 0.89 -2.53
C GLY A 110 -7.56 2.39 -2.33
N ILE A 111 -6.82 3.09 -3.15
CA ILE A 111 -6.76 4.55 -3.21
C ILE A 111 -7.56 5.00 -4.43
N GLY A 112 -8.57 5.83 -4.24
CA GLY A 112 -9.37 6.41 -5.33
C GLY A 112 -8.80 7.69 -5.89
N THR A 113 -8.15 8.50 -5.04
CA THR A 113 -7.61 9.81 -5.43
C THR A 113 -6.31 10.09 -4.71
N LEU A 114 -5.35 10.63 -5.45
CA LEU A 114 -4.12 11.21 -4.92
C LEU A 114 -4.23 12.75 -5.02
N VAL A 115 -4.07 13.43 -3.90
CA VAL A 115 -4.07 14.89 -3.84
C VAL A 115 -2.63 15.39 -3.77
N HIS A 116 -2.27 16.26 -4.69
CA HIS A 116 -0.97 16.93 -4.73
C HIS A 116 -1.20 18.44 -4.81
N ARG A 117 -0.19 19.24 -4.48
CA ARG A 117 -0.26 20.71 -4.56
C ARG A 117 -0.76 21.27 -5.90
N ASN A 118 -0.64 20.51 -6.97
CA ASN A 118 -1.08 20.89 -8.31
C ASN A 118 -2.50 20.39 -8.65
N GLY A 119 -3.21 19.78 -7.70
CA GLY A 119 -4.57 19.28 -7.88
C GLY A 119 -4.78 17.84 -7.46
N GLU A 120 -5.94 17.33 -7.84
CA GLU A 120 -6.37 15.95 -7.59
C GLU A 120 -6.11 15.08 -8.81
N HIS A 121 -5.64 13.87 -8.55
CA HIS A 121 -5.38 12.85 -9.56
C HIS A 121 -6.17 11.59 -9.23
N LYS A 122 -7.12 11.24 -10.07
CA LYS A 122 -7.84 9.98 -9.94
C LYS A 122 -6.89 8.80 -10.20
N VAL A 123 -7.04 7.77 -9.38
CA VAL A 123 -6.39 6.48 -9.58
C VAL A 123 -7.33 5.60 -10.41
N GLY A 124 -6.95 5.32 -11.65
CA GLY A 124 -7.82 4.61 -12.59
C GLY A 124 -9.19 5.27 -12.72
N THR A 125 -10.24 4.55 -12.35
CA THR A 125 -11.62 5.07 -12.36
C THR A 125 -11.99 5.92 -11.15
N GLY A 126 -11.16 5.97 -10.13
CA GLY A 126 -11.45 6.57 -8.83
C GLY A 126 -12.07 5.61 -7.81
N GLU A 127 -12.38 4.38 -8.23
CA GLU A 127 -12.92 3.32 -7.39
C GLU A 127 -11.83 2.33 -7.00
N ILE A 128 -12.15 1.45 -6.03
CA ILE A 128 -11.22 0.36 -5.66
C ILE A 128 -11.06 -0.58 -6.85
N GLY A 129 -9.83 -0.74 -7.31
CA GLY A 129 -9.52 -1.57 -8.46
C GLY A 129 -9.76 -3.07 -8.25
N PRO A 130 -10.08 -3.82 -9.31
CA PRO A 130 -10.44 -5.24 -9.22
C PRO A 130 -9.29 -6.12 -8.71
N ILE A 131 -8.04 -5.77 -8.98
CA ILE A 131 -6.88 -6.54 -8.51
C ILE A 131 -6.70 -6.33 -7.01
N THR A 132 -6.83 -5.09 -6.53
CA THR A 132 -6.83 -4.77 -5.10
C THR A 132 -7.91 -5.56 -4.36
N GLN A 133 -9.15 -5.58 -4.88
CA GLN A 133 -10.26 -6.34 -4.30
C GLN A 133 -9.94 -7.84 -4.26
N LYS A 134 -9.42 -8.40 -5.36
CA LYS A 134 -9.06 -9.82 -5.47
C LYS A 134 -7.99 -10.22 -4.45
N LEU A 135 -6.90 -9.46 -4.37
CA LEU A 135 -5.80 -9.73 -3.43
C LEU A 135 -6.26 -9.61 -1.98
N ARG A 136 -7.07 -8.58 -1.67
CA ARG A 136 -7.65 -8.40 -0.35
C ARG A 136 -8.54 -9.59 0.03
N ALA A 137 -9.46 -9.97 -0.85
CA ALA A 137 -10.38 -11.07 -0.60
C ALA A 137 -9.65 -12.39 -0.37
N ALA A 138 -8.63 -12.68 -1.16
CA ALA A 138 -7.84 -13.89 -1.01
C ALA A 138 -7.11 -13.96 0.34
N LEU A 139 -6.47 -12.87 0.78
CA LEU A 139 -5.79 -12.83 2.08
C LEU A 139 -6.78 -12.92 3.24
N VAL A 140 -7.91 -12.21 3.17
CA VAL A 140 -8.96 -12.28 4.20
C VAL A 140 -9.58 -13.67 4.31
N ALA A 141 -9.75 -14.38 3.19
CA ALA A 141 -10.26 -15.76 3.20
C ALA A 141 -9.31 -16.71 3.96
N ILE A 142 -8.00 -16.57 3.78
CA ILE A 142 -7.01 -17.33 4.57
C ILE A 142 -7.09 -16.96 6.04
N GLN A 143 -7.11 -15.67 6.38
CA GLN A 143 -7.16 -15.19 7.75
C GLN A 143 -8.40 -15.66 8.51
N ASN A 144 -9.52 -15.81 7.82
CA ASN A 144 -10.80 -16.27 8.38
C ASN A 144 -10.99 -17.79 8.31
N GLY A 145 -10.00 -18.55 7.82
CA GLY A 145 -10.12 -20.01 7.64
C GLY A 145 -11.10 -20.44 6.56
N GLN A 146 -11.47 -19.54 5.65
CA GLN A 146 -12.36 -19.79 4.51
C GLN A 146 -11.62 -20.32 3.27
N ALA A 147 -10.28 -20.22 3.27
CA ALA A 147 -9.41 -20.79 2.27
C ALA A 147 -8.27 -21.54 2.94
N GLU A 148 -7.66 -22.49 2.21
CA GLU A 148 -6.51 -23.24 2.68
C GLU A 148 -5.32 -22.30 2.93
N ASP A 149 -4.73 -22.43 4.11
CA ASP A 149 -3.50 -21.72 4.48
C ASP A 149 -2.25 -22.54 4.09
N ARG A 150 -1.90 -22.52 2.83
CA ARG A 150 -0.69 -23.19 2.31
C ARG A 150 0.62 -22.53 2.73
N TYR A 151 0.55 -21.40 3.40
CA TYR A 151 1.71 -20.64 3.86
C TYR A 151 2.04 -20.86 5.34
N GLY A 152 1.13 -21.49 6.10
CA GLY A 152 1.29 -21.70 7.53
C GLY A 152 1.22 -20.40 8.34
N TRP A 153 0.43 -19.41 7.89
CA TRP A 153 0.30 -18.11 8.55
C TRP A 153 -0.69 -18.12 9.72
N THR A 154 -1.58 -19.11 9.76
CA THR A 154 -2.62 -19.21 10.78
C THR A 154 -2.37 -20.38 11.72
N ARG A 155 -2.81 -20.26 12.96
CA ARG A 155 -2.82 -21.34 13.94
C ARG A 155 -4.22 -21.49 14.52
N LYS A 156 -4.71 -22.71 14.59
CA LYS A 156 -5.89 -23.01 15.42
C LYS A 156 -5.51 -22.86 16.89
N VAL A 157 -6.31 -22.13 17.63
CA VAL A 157 -6.20 -21.95 19.08
C VAL A 157 -7.12 -22.94 19.76
#